data_646da7011073f9f304be4f9d962ea6cd
#
_entry.id   646da7011073f9f304be4f9d962ea6cd
#
_cell.length_a   1.000
_cell.length_b   1.000
_cell.length_c   1.000
_cell.angle_alpha   90.00
_cell.angle_beta   90.00
_cell.angle_gamma   90.00
#
_symmetry.space_group_name_H-M   'P 1'
#
loop_
_entity.id
_entity.type
_entity.pdbx_description
1 polymer ?
#
loop_
_entity_poly.entity_id
_entity_poly.type
_entity_poly.pdbx_seq_one_letter_code
_entity_poly.pdbx_strand_id
1 'polypeptide(L)'
;RNNEIERTIQILSRRLKNNPLYVGEPGVGKTAIVEGLALKIFNNEVPKFLQKSVIHQLDLAGLIAGTKYRGDFEERMKKVIKNMSLSKNNILFIDEIHTIVGAGATTGGSMDASNILKPVLSNGQIRCIGSTTYKEYRNYFDKDKAFSRRFQKIDISEPSVKECFEILKGIKKYYENFHNLKYTDEALQLAIDLANRYITEKKLPDKAIDIIDEAG
;
A
#
# COMPACT_ATOMS: atom_id res chain seq x y z
N ARG A 1 -2.79 8.22 -10.93
CA ARG A 1 -2.37 6.81 -10.65
C ARG A 1 -3.27 5.76 -11.34
N ASN A 2 -3.97 6.13 -12.43
CA ASN A 2 -4.87 5.20 -13.12
C ASN A 2 -4.13 3.98 -13.71
N ASN A 3 -2.94 4.19 -14.27
CA ASN A 3 -2.14 3.10 -14.87
C ASN A 3 -1.75 2.03 -13.84
N GLU A 4 -1.36 2.46 -12.65
CA GLU A 4 -0.98 1.57 -11.55
C GLU A 4 -2.20 0.81 -11.02
N ILE A 5 -3.37 1.46 -10.93
CA ILE A 5 -4.62 0.82 -10.54
C ILE A 5 -5.04 -0.21 -11.59
N GLU A 6 -5.00 0.12 -12.87
CA GLU A 6 -5.31 -0.84 -13.96
C GLU A 6 -4.36 -2.03 -13.94
N ARG A 7 -3.06 -1.77 -13.72
CA ARG A 7 -2.08 -2.84 -13.59
C ARG A 7 -2.37 -3.75 -12.40
N THR A 8 -2.80 -3.17 -11.28
CA THR A 8 -3.23 -3.91 -10.09
C THR A 8 -4.42 -4.80 -10.40
N ILE A 9 -5.45 -4.27 -11.06
CA ILE A 9 -6.63 -5.03 -11.51
C ILE A 9 -6.22 -6.21 -12.41
N GLN A 10 -5.33 -5.98 -13.38
CA GLN A 10 -4.80 -7.03 -14.26
C GLN A 10 -4.11 -8.14 -13.48
N ILE A 11 -3.30 -7.78 -12.46
CA ILE A 11 -2.59 -8.78 -11.65
C ILE A 11 -3.58 -9.57 -10.79
N LEU A 12 -4.54 -8.90 -10.14
CA LEU A 12 -5.56 -9.53 -9.33
C LEU A 12 -6.45 -10.51 -10.12
N SER A 13 -6.53 -10.35 -11.46
CA SER A 13 -7.28 -11.25 -12.36
C SER A 13 -6.53 -12.53 -12.74
N ARG A 14 -5.23 -12.62 -12.46
CA ARG A 14 -4.40 -13.77 -12.84
C ARG A 14 -4.73 -14.99 -12.01
N ARG A 15 -4.48 -16.16 -12.60
CA ARG A 15 -4.57 -17.44 -11.89
C ARG A 15 -3.41 -17.66 -10.91
N LEU A 16 -2.19 -17.22 -11.31
CA LEU A 16 -0.95 -17.34 -10.55
C LEU A 16 -0.29 -15.98 -10.44
N LYS A 17 0.47 -15.75 -9.36
CA LYS A 17 1.13 -14.47 -9.06
C LYS A 17 0.10 -13.31 -9.10
N ASN A 18 -1.03 -13.55 -8.49
CA ASN A 18 -2.17 -12.63 -8.45
C ASN A 18 -2.13 -11.64 -7.27
N ASN A 19 -1.00 -11.56 -6.58
CA ASN A 19 -0.79 -10.62 -5.49
C ASN A 19 0.11 -9.48 -5.97
N PRO A 20 -0.41 -8.25 -6.15
CA PRO A 20 0.40 -7.08 -6.48
C PRO A 20 1.33 -6.71 -5.32
N LEU A 21 2.55 -6.28 -5.62
CA LEU A 21 3.49 -5.70 -4.67
C LEU A 21 3.93 -4.34 -5.18
N TYR A 22 3.53 -3.28 -4.51
CA TYR A 22 3.98 -1.93 -4.81
C TYR A 22 5.38 -1.71 -4.23
N VAL A 23 6.31 -1.35 -5.08
CA VAL A 23 7.68 -1.04 -4.68
C VAL A 23 8.01 0.38 -5.12
N GLY A 24 8.33 1.24 -4.16
CA GLY A 24 8.62 2.65 -4.43
C GLY A 24 9.09 3.36 -3.16
N GLU A 25 9.70 4.52 -3.34
CA GLU A 25 10.16 5.33 -2.21
C GLU A 25 9.01 5.75 -1.27
N PRO A 26 9.30 6.08 -0.01
CA PRO A 26 8.29 6.68 0.88
C PRO A 26 7.69 7.94 0.26
N GLY A 27 6.41 8.22 0.52
CA GLY A 27 5.74 9.42 0.06
C GLY A 27 5.30 9.47 -1.41
N VAL A 28 5.56 8.42 -2.24
CA VAL A 28 5.14 8.39 -3.65
C VAL A 28 3.66 8.06 -3.85
N GLY A 29 2.91 7.75 -2.77
CA GLY A 29 1.48 7.49 -2.82
C GLY A 29 1.09 6.03 -3.04
N LYS A 30 1.85 5.05 -2.50
CA LYS A 30 1.53 3.61 -2.61
C LYS A 30 0.18 3.27 -1.99
N THR A 31 -0.09 3.77 -0.79
CA THR A 31 -1.37 3.56 -0.07
C THR A 31 -2.54 4.20 -0.81
N ALA A 32 -2.35 5.40 -1.37
CA ALA A 32 -3.36 6.09 -2.16
C ALA A 32 -3.82 5.31 -3.41
N ILE A 33 -2.96 4.46 -4.00
CA ILE A 33 -3.34 3.58 -5.11
C ILE A 33 -4.35 2.53 -4.63
N VAL A 34 -4.19 2.00 -3.42
CA VAL A 34 -5.13 1.03 -2.84
C VAL A 34 -6.47 1.68 -2.52
N GLU A 35 -6.45 2.89 -1.97
CA GLU A 35 -7.65 3.69 -1.71
C GLU A 35 -8.39 4.02 -3.02
N GLY A 36 -7.64 4.41 -4.06
CA GLY A 36 -8.20 4.64 -5.40
C GLY A 36 -8.82 3.38 -6.01
N LEU A 37 -8.21 2.21 -5.80
CA LEU A 37 -8.80 0.93 -6.21
C LEU A 37 -10.08 0.63 -5.43
N ALA A 38 -10.11 0.87 -4.11
CA ALA A 38 -11.28 0.68 -3.28
C ALA A 38 -12.44 1.58 -3.73
N LEU A 39 -12.15 2.83 -4.08
CA LEU A 39 -13.13 3.77 -4.63
C LEU A 39 -13.69 3.30 -5.98
N LYS A 40 -12.83 2.81 -6.89
CA LYS A 40 -13.28 2.22 -8.16
C LYS A 40 -14.15 0.98 -7.96
N ILE A 41 -13.84 0.15 -6.96
CA ILE A 41 -14.68 -1.01 -6.61
C ILE A 41 -16.05 -0.53 -6.13
N PHE A 42 -16.08 0.46 -5.23
CA PHE A 42 -17.31 1.04 -4.70
C PHE A 42 -18.20 1.63 -5.80
N ASN A 43 -17.61 2.34 -6.76
CA ASN A 43 -18.31 2.93 -7.91
C ASN A 43 -18.67 1.91 -9.01
N ASN A 44 -18.34 0.62 -8.85
CA ASN A 44 -18.48 -0.41 -9.88
C ASN A 44 -17.69 -0.15 -11.19
N GLU A 45 -16.61 0.63 -11.10
CA GLU A 45 -15.69 0.95 -12.21
C GLU A 45 -14.59 -0.10 -12.40
N VAL A 46 -14.87 -1.34 -12.01
CA VAL A 46 -13.96 -2.48 -12.09
C VAL A 46 -14.63 -3.68 -12.77
N PRO A 47 -13.84 -4.63 -13.29
CA PRO A 47 -14.40 -5.86 -13.87
C PRO A 47 -15.27 -6.63 -12.87
N LYS A 48 -16.24 -7.40 -13.38
CA LYS A 48 -17.25 -8.13 -12.59
C LYS A 48 -16.68 -8.95 -11.42
N PHE A 49 -15.49 -9.54 -11.60
CA PHE A 49 -14.86 -10.37 -10.57
C PHE A 49 -14.37 -9.58 -9.34
N LEU A 50 -14.24 -8.24 -9.44
CA LEU A 50 -13.86 -7.34 -8.34
C LEU A 50 -15.00 -6.51 -7.77
N GLN A 51 -16.15 -6.43 -8.43
CA GLN A 51 -17.25 -5.53 -8.03
C GLN A 51 -17.78 -5.78 -6.61
N LYS A 52 -17.61 -7.02 -6.09
CA LYS A 52 -18.02 -7.40 -4.73
C LYS A 52 -16.82 -7.51 -3.78
N SER A 53 -15.65 -7.07 -4.22
CA SER A 53 -14.45 -7.19 -3.40
C SER A 53 -14.43 -6.13 -2.30
N VAL A 54 -13.86 -6.51 -1.16
CA VAL A 54 -13.61 -5.63 -0.02
C VAL A 54 -12.14 -5.67 0.29
N ILE A 55 -11.51 -4.50 0.37
CA ILE A 55 -10.10 -4.36 0.73
C ILE A 55 -10.04 -4.14 2.24
N HIS A 56 -9.33 -5.01 2.93
CA HIS A 56 -9.08 -4.94 4.37
C HIS A 56 -7.62 -4.60 4.59
N GLN A 57 -7.35 -3.49 5.25
CA GLN A 57 -5.99 -3.12 5.66
C GLN A 57 -5.62 -3.85 6.94
N LEU A 58 -4.45 -4.49 6.94
CA LEU A 58 -3.91 -5.15 8.12
C LEU A 58 -3.26 -4.13 9.04
N ASP A 59 -3.79 -4.00 10.25
CA ASP A 59 -3.15 -3.26 11.33
C ASP A 59 -2.13 -4.16 12.06
N LEU A 60 -0.88 -4.09 11.62
CA LEU A 60 0.22 -4.85 12.23
C LEU A 60 0.53 -4.38 13.65
N ALA A 61 0.46 -3.08 13.91
CA ALA A 61 0.71 -2.52 15.23
C ALA A 61 -0.33 -3.04 16.23
N GLY A 62 -1.61 -3.05 15.86
CA GLY A 62 -2.68 -3.60 16.65
C GLY A 62 -2.57 -5.12 16.90
N LEU A 63 -2.04 -5.86 15.92
CA LEU A 63 -1.79 -7.30 16.08
C LEU A 63 -0.68 -7.60 17.08
N ILE A 64 0.35 -6.77 17.12
CA ILE A 64 1.51 -6.91 18.02
C ILE A 64 1.18 -6.36 19.43
N ALA A 65 0.34 -5.35 19.52
CA ALA A 65 0.01 -4.72 20.78
C ALA A 65 -0.55 -5.72 21.82
N GLY A 66 0.08 -5.74 23.00
CA GLY A 66 -0.33 -6.62 24.10
C GLY A 66 0.00 -8.10 23.93
N THR A 67 0.77 -8.50 22.89
CA THR A 67 1.32 -9.84 22.78
C THR A 67 2.57 -9.95 23.64
N LYS A 68 2.59 -10.86 24.62
CA LYS A 68 3.78 -11.15 25.44
C LYS A 68 4.64 -12.24 24.81
N TYR A 69 4.04 -13.14 24.05
CA TYR A 69 4.67 -14.29 23.47
C TYR A 69 4.43 -14.38 21.96
N ARG A 70 5.37 -14.99 21.24
CA ARG A 70 5.27 -15.25 19.80
C ARG A 70 3.97 -15.97 19.44
N GLY A 71 3.54 -16.93 20.27
CA GLY A 71 2.32 -17.70 20.03
C GLY A 71 1.03 -16.85 19.97
N ASP A 72 0.95 -15.78 20.76
CA ASP A 72 -0.21 -14.89 20.78
C ASP A 72 -0.39 -14.17 19.45
N PHE A 73 0.73 -13.67 18.86
CA PHE A 73 0.73 -13.04 17.55
C PHE A 73 0.37 -14.03 16.45
N GLU A 74 0.97 -15.24 16.47
CA GLU A 74 0.67 -16.26 15.49
C GLU A 74 -0.81 -16.66 15.52
N GLU A 75 -1.39 -16.79 16.71
CA GLU A 75 -2.81 -17.10 16.85
C GLU A 75 -3.71 -15.99 16.31
N ARG A 76 -3.41 -14.72 16.61
CA ARG A 76 -4.15 -13.57 16.08
C ARG A 76 -4.05 -13.53 14.56
N MET A 77 -2.85 -13.71 13.99
CA MET A 77 -2.65 -13.72 12.53
C MET A 77 -3.42 -14.88 11.87
N LYS A 78 -3.43 -16.08 12.46
CA LYS A 78 -4.23 -17.21 11.98
C LYS A 78 -5.72 -16.89 11.99
N LYS A 79 -6.24 -16.20 13.01
CA LYS A 79 -7.64 -15.75 13.07
C LYS A 79 -7.96 -14.75 11.95
N VAL A 80 -7.08 -13.78 11.69
CA VAL A 80 -7.24 -12.84 10.56
C VAL A 80 -7.30 -13.60 9.24
N ILE A 81 -6.34 -14.48 8.98
CA ILE A 81 -6.29 -15.27 7.74
C ILE A 81 -7.54 -16.13 7.59
N LYS A 82 -8.00 -16.79 8.66
CA LYS A 82 -9.22 -17.58 8.63
C LYS A 82 -10.43 -16.73 8.23
N ASN A 83 -10.59 -15.55 8.81
CA ASN A 83 -11.67 -14.64 8.46
C ASN A 83 -11.57 -14.15 7.01
N MET A 84 -10.36 -13.81 6.55
CA MET A 84 -10.14 -13.42 5.16
C MET A 84 -10.49 -14.55 4.17
N SER A 85 -10.25 -15.79 4.54
CA SER A 85 -10.53 -16.97 3.69
C SER A 85 -12.01 -17.33 3.60
N LEU A 86 -12.89 -16.73 4.42
CA LEU A 86 -14.34 -16.97 4.38
C LEU A 86 -14.99 -16.47 3.09
N SER A 87 -14.39 -15.50 2.43
CA SER A 87 -14.88 -14.96 1.15
C SER A 87 -13.73 -14.75 0.17
N LYS A 88 -13.90 -15.25 -1.05
CA LYS A 88 -12.98 -15.00 -2.17
C LYS A 88 -12.96 -13.52 -2.62
N ASN A 89 -13.90 -12.73 -2.13
CA ASN A 89 -13.99 -11.31 -2.45
C ASN A 89 -13.13 -10.46 -1.52
N ASN A 90 -12.61 -11.02 -0.42
CA ASN A 90 -11.72 -10.31 0.48
C ASN A 90 -10.33 -10.16 -0.15
N ILE A 91 -9.79 -8.96 -0.05
CA ILE A 91 -8.42 -8.61 -0.46
C ILE A 91 -7.71 -8.06 0.76
N LEU A 92 -6.60 -8.67 1.16
CA LEU A 92 -5.80 -8.20 2.27
C LEU A 92 -4.78 -7.18 1.77
N PHE A 93 -4.80 -5.97 2.30
CA PHE A 93 -3.75 -4.98 2.07
C PHE A 93 -2.80 -4.95 3.27
N ILE A 94 -1.51 -5.08 2.98
CA ILE A 94 -0.44 -5.04 3.98
C ILE A 94 0.52 -3.94 3.57
N ASP A 95 0.42 -2.82 4.27
CA ASP A 95 1.41 -1.76 4.12
C ASP A 95 2.71 -2.16 4.80
N GLU A 96 3.84 -1.73 4.28
CA GLU A 96 5.17 -2.11 4.76
C GLU A 96 5.33 -3.63 4.99
N ILE A 97 4.88 -4.44 4.02
CA ILE A 97 4.84 -5.91 4.11
C ILE A 97 6.22 -6.53 4.46
N HIS A 98 7.31 -5.82 4.26
CA HIS A 98 8.66 -6.24 4.66
C HIS A 98 8.78 -6.44 6.18
N THR A 99 7.98 -5.76 6.98
CA THR A 99 7.96 -5.93 8.44
C THR A 99 7.54 -7.34 8.85
N ILE A 100 6.69 -7.99 8.04
CA ILE A 100 6.26 -9.36 8.23
C ILE A 100 7.33 -10.35 7.74
N VAL A 101 8.02 -10.02 6.63
CA VAL A 101 9.00 -10.91 5.99
C VAL A 101 10.35 -10.84 6.70
N GLY A 102 10.73 -9.65 7.18
CA GLY A 102 12.04 -9.40 7.80
C GLY A 102 12.11 -9.70 9.30
N ALA A 103 10.99 -9.81 9.94
CA ALA A 103 10.91 -10.05 11.38
C ALA A 103 11.56 -11.39 11.83
N GLY A 104 11.93 -12.28 10.90
CA GLY A 104 12.62 -13.56 11.19
C GLY A 104 14.14 -13.50 11.26
N ALA A 105 14.80 -12.39 10.88
CA ALA A 105 16.24 -12.39 10.59
C ALA A 105 17.13 -11.76 11.68
N THR A 106 16.59 -11.09 12.68
CA THR A 106 17.39 -10.42 13.73
C THR A 106 17.10 -10.98 15.12
N THR A 107 18.14 -11.50 15.71
CA THR A 107 18.39 -11.81 17.15
C THR A 107 17.18 -11.72 18.10
N GLY A 108 16.67 -12.89 18.53
CA GLY A 108 15.97 -12.98 19.79
C GLY A 108 14.45 -12.88 19.75
N GLY A 109 13.77 -13.49 18.79
CA GLY A 109 12.33 -13.70 18.93
C GLY A 109 11.44 -12.96 17.94
N SER A 110 11.92 -12.65 16.77
CA SER A 110 11.11 -11.96 15.76
C SER A 110 10.00 -12.85 15.19
N MET A 111 8.83 -12.27 15.11
CA MET A 111 7.57 -12.86 14.70
C MET A 111 7.57 -13.15 13.19
N ASP A 112 7.90 -14.36 12.79
CA ASP A 112 7.91 -14.74 11.38
C ASP A 112 6.48 -15.06 10.87
N ALA A 113 5.71 -14.00 10.61
CA ALA A 113 4.38 -14.13 10.02
C ALA A 113 4.45 -14.61 8.55
N SER A 114 5.62 -14.54 7.92
CA SER A 114 5.79 -15.01 6.55
C SER A 114 5.49 -16.50 6.39
N ASN A 115 5.85 -17.30 7.38
CA ASN A 115 5.57 -18.73 7.38
C ASN A 115 4.07 -19.06 7.47
N ILE A 116 3.27 -18.17 8.05
CA ILE A 116 1.81 -18.32 8.12
C ILE A 116 1.17 -17.86 6.80
N LEU A 117 1.67 -16.79 6.19
CA LEU A 117 1.14 -16.24 4.94
C LEU A 117 1.53 -17.05 3.71
N LYS A 118 2.75 -17.61 3.65
CA LYS A 118 3.26 -18.37 2.50
C LYS A 118 2.30 -19.47 2.01
N PRO A 119 1.78 -20.37 2.86
CA PRO A 119 0.86 -21.42 2.41
C PRO A 119 -0.43 -20.86 1.83
N VAL A 120 -1.00 -19.86 2.48
CA VAL A 120 -2.31 -19.28 2.17
C VAL A 120 -2.28 -18.52 0.84
N LEU A 121 -1.20 -17.75 0.60
CA LEU A 121 -0.95 -17.08 -0.68
C LEU A 121 -0.63 -18.08 -1.79
N SER A 122 0.04 -19.20 -1.45
CA SER A 122 0.39 -20.24 -2.41
C SER A 122 -0.82 -20.98 -2.95
N ASN A 123 -1.78 -21.25 -2.08
CA ASN A 123 -3.00 -21.97 -2.40
C ASN A 123 -4.09 -21.07 -3.00
N GLY A 124 -3.82 -19.76 -3.11
CA GLY A 124 -4.80 -18.80 -3.62
C GLY A 124 -6.04 -18.65 -2.74
N GLN A 125 -5.92 -18.99 -1.46
CA GLN A 125 -7.04 -18.88 -0.50
C GLN A 125 -7.39 -17.43 -0.20
N ILE A 126 -6.41 -16.55 -0.22
CA ILE A 126 -6.58 -15.09 -0.09
C ILE A 126 -5.84 -14.37 -1.21
N ARG A 127 -6.34 -13.18 -1.57
CA ARG A 127 -5.62 -12.21 -2.39
C ARG A 127 -4.97 -11.19 -1.48
N CYS A 128 -3.74 -10.81 -1.81
CA CYS A 128 -2.99 -9.84 -1.02
C CYS A 128 -2.40 -8.75 -1.91
N ILE A 129 -2.49 -7.51 -1.46
CA ILE A 129 -1.75 -6.38 -2.01
C ILE A 129 -0.71 -6.01 -0.96
N GLY A 130 0.55 -5.94 -1.34
CA GLY A 130 1.62 -5.49 -0.46
C GLY A 130 2.21 -4.17 -0.91
N SER A 131 2.78 -3.41 0.03
CA SER A 131 3.63 -2.26 -0.28
C SER A 131 4.97 -2.36 0.43
N THR A 132 6.03 -1.82 -0.19
CA THR A 132 7.37 -1.78 0.39
C THR A 132 8.23 -0.72 -0.31
N THR A 133 9.42 -0.46 0.23
CA THR A 133 10.42 0.39 -0.43
C THR A 133 11.38 -0.42 -1.29
N TYR A 134 12.16 0.24 -2.17
CA TYR A 134 13.20 -0.45 -2.95
C TYR A 134 14.27 -1.08 -2.07
N LYS A 135 14.67 -0.38 -1.00
CA LYS A 135 15.66 -0.85 -0.04
C LYS A 135 15.20 -2.14 0.64
N GLU A 136 13.97 -2.11 1.17
CA GLU A 136 13.39 -3.23 1.90
C GLU A 136 13.05 -4.40 0.97
N TYR A 137 12.64 -4.12 -0.28
CA TYR A 137 12.44 -5.15 -1.29
C TYR A 137 13.71 -5.98 -1.51
N ARG A 138 14.87 -5.31 -1.72
CA ARG A 138 16.16 -5.99 -1.89
C ARG A 138 16.60 -6.75 -0.64
N ASN A 139 16.34 -6.18 0.53
CA ASN A 139 16.79 -6.78 1.79
C ASN A 139 16.02 -8.04 2.16
N TYR A 140 14.73 -8.08 1.88
CA TYR A 140 13.82 -9.12 2.36
C TYR A 140 13.21 -9.97 1.25
N PHE A 141 12.66 -9.37 0.20
CA PHE A 141 11.98 -10.12 -0.86
C PHE A 141 12.92 -10.84 -1.81
N ASP A 142 14.04 -10.23 -2.19
CA ASP A 142 15.02 -10.86 -3.08
C ASP A 142 15.69 -12.06 -2.39
N LYS A 143 15.77 -12.06 -1.07
CA LYS A 143 16.33 -13.16 -0.28
C LYS A 143 15.33 -14.30 -0.08
N ASP A 144 14.05 -14.01 0.10
CA ASP A 144 13.00 -15.03 0.23
C ASP A 144 12.31 -15.29 -1.11
N LYS A 145 12.96 -16.09 -1.95
CA LYS A 145 12.43 -16.48 -3.26
C LYS A 145 11.07 -17.19 -3.20
N ALA A 146 10.78 -17.89 -2.10
CA ALA A 146 9.51 -18.58 -1.94
C ALA A 146 8.37 -17.59 -1.74
N PHE A 147 8.59 -16.50 -0.99
CA PHE A 147 7.63 -15.44 -0.79
C PHE A 147 7.50 -14.56 -2.04
N SER A 148 8.63 -14.12 -2.61
CA SER A 148 8.65 -13.23 -3.78
C SER A 148 7.96 -13.83 -5.02
N ARG A 149 8.00 -15.17 -5.19
CA ARG A 149 7.29 -15.85 -6.30
C ARG A 149 5.77 -15.74 -6.23
N ARG A 150 5.21 -15.33 -5.10
CA ARG A 150 3.75 -15.17 -4.92
C ARG A 150 3.26 -13.78 -5.27
N PHE A 151 4.17 -12.84 -5.41
CA PHE A 151 3.88 -11.46 -5.73
C PHE A 151 4.31 -11.08 -7.15
N GLN A 152 3.59 -10.13 -7.72
CA GLN A 152 3.98 -9.46 -8.94
C GLN A 152 4.34 -8.02 -8.59
N LYS A 153 5.60 -7.68 -8.78
CA LYS A 153 6.11 -6.32 -8.56
C LYS A 153 5.47 -5.31 -9.50
N ILE A 154 5.10 -4.16 -8.94
CA ILE A 154 4.72 -2.94 -9.64
C ILE A 154 5.62 -1.83 -9.09
N ASP A 155 6.44 -1.24 -9.95
CA ASP A 155 7.27 -0.12 -9.57
C ASP A 155 6.43 1.16 -9.51
N ILE A 156 6.45 1.84 -8.36
CA ILE A 156 5.76 3.10 -8.14
C ILE A 156 6.79 4.22 -8.09
N SER A 157 6.92 4.91 -9.20
CA SER A 157 7.82 6.05 -9.33
C SER A 157 7.23 7.33 -8.74
N GLU A 158 8.09 8.27 -8.39
CA GLU A 158 7.72 9.64 -8.07
C GLU A 158 6.91 10.24 -9.23
N PRO A 159 5.75 10.87 -8.99
CA PRO A 159 4.98 11.48 -10.05
C PRO A 159 5.73 12.68 -10.65
N SER A 160 5.50 12.92 -11.93
CA SER A 160 5.94 14.16 -12.57
C SER A 160 5.24 15.38 -11.94
N VAL A 161 5.77 16.58 -12.16
CA VAL A 161 5.17 17.84 -11.68
C VAL A 161 3.71 17.96 -12.16
N LYS A 162 3.43 17.59 -13.41
CA LYS A 162 2.06 17.62 -13.96
C LYS A 162 1.13 16.64 -13.24
N GLU A 163 1.57 15.41 -13.02
CA GLU A 163 0.79 14.41 -12.29
C GLU A 163 0.59 14.81 -10.84
N CYS A 164 1.60 15.40 -10.20
CA CYS A 164 1.51 15.94 -8.85
C CYS A 164 0.46 17.06 -8.76
N PHE A 165 0.43 17.95 -9.73
CA PHE A 165 -0.58 19.01 -9.81
C PHE A 165 -1.99 18.45 -9.87
N GLU A 166 -2.23 17.45 -10.72
CA GLU A 166 -3.54 16.78 -10.80
C GLU A 166 -3.89 16.05 -9.48
N ILE A 167 -2.90 15.46 -8.80
CA ILE A 167 -3.11 14.87 -7.48
C ILE A 167 -3.55 15.94 -6.48
N LEU A 168 -2.82 17.06 -6.39
CA LEU A 168 -3.17 18.15 -5.47
C LEU A 168 -4.55 18.73 -5.77
N LYS A 169 -4.90 18.90 -7.05
CA LYS A 169 -6.27 19.33 -7.45
C LYS A 169 -7.34 18.34 -6.98
N GLY A 170 -7.06 17.06 -7.02
CA GLY A 170 -7.99 16.02 -6.56
C GLY A 170 -8.24 16.05 -5.06
N ILE A 171 -7.21 16.37 -4.27
CA ILE A 171 -7.28 16.35 -2.80
C ILE A 171 -7.54 17.75 -2.19
N LYS A 172 -7.33 18.83 -2.93
CA LYS A 172 -7.40 20.22 -2.41
C LYS A 172 -8.65 20.49 -1.61
N LYS A 173 -9.79 19.96 -2.05
CA LYS A 173 -11.09 20.20 -1.39
C LYS A 173 -11.11 19.70 0.06
N TYR A 174 -10.37 18.64 0.39
CA TYR A 174 -10.27 18.13 1.75
C TYR A 174 -9.50 19.12 2.63
N TYR A 175 -8.38 19.65 2.13
CA TYR A 175 -7.56 20.65 2.82
C TYR A 175 -8.27 22.00 2.92
N GLU A 176 -8.95 22.44 1.86
CA GLU A 176 -9.78 23.66 1.85
C GLU A 176 -10.88 23.62 2.94
N ASN A 177 -11.52 22.46 3.09
CA ASN A 177 -12.54 22.28 4.12
C ASN A 177 -11.95 22.25 5.53
N PHE A 178 -10.77 21.63 5.69
CA PHE A 178 -10.11 21.52 6.99
C PHE A 178 -9.60 22.88 7.48
N HIS A 179 -8.91 23.62 6.62
CA HIS A 179 -8.32 24.91 6.94
C HIS A 179 -9.27 26.10 6.75
N ASN A 180 -10.49 25.85 6.24
CA ASN A 180 -11.50 26.88 5.96
C ASN A 180 -11.00 28.00 5.02
N LEU A 181 -10.26 27.64 3.99
CA LEU A 181 -9.71 28.53 2.98
C LEU A 181 -9.87 27.95 1.56
N LYS A 182 -9.38 28.65 0.55
CA LYS A 182 -9.31 28.15 -0.82
C LYS A 182 -7.92 28.29 -1.39
N TYR A 183 -7.42 27.22 -2.01
CA TYR A 183 -6.17 27.22 -2.76
C TYR A 183 -6.45 27.59 -4.23
N THR A 184 -5.69 28.54 -4.76
CA THR A 184 -5.69 28.79 -6.21
C THR A 184 -4.82 27.77 -6.93
N ASP A 185 -5.00 27.64 -8.23
CA ASP A 185 -4.18 26.72 -9.03
C ASP A 185 -2.70 27.18 -9.05
N GLU A 186 -2.46 28.49 -9.00
CA GLU A 186 -1.12 29.07 -8.89
C GLU A 186 -0.46 28.71 -7.55
N ALA A 187 -1.21 28.74 -6.45
CA ALA A 187 -0.69 28.33 -5.13
C ALA A 187 -0.29 26.85 -5.11
N LEU A 188 -1.10 25.98 -5.71
CA LEU A 188 -0.77 24.57 -5.83
C LEU A 188 0.49 24.34 -6.69
N GLN A 189 0.60 25.05 -7.82
CA GLN A 189 1.79 24.96 -8.67
C GLN A 189 3.03 25.45 -7.93
N LEU A 190 2.92 26.59 -7.23
CA LEU A 190 4.02 27.15 -6.44
C LEU A 190 4.45 26.19 -5.32
N ALA A 191 3.51 25.54 -4.64
CA ALA A 191 3.83 24.54 -3.61
C ALA A 191 4.65 23.37 -4.18
N ILE A 192 4.29 22.88 -5.37
CA ILE A 192 5.06 21.80 -6.04
C ILE A 192 6.46 22.28 -6.41
N ASP A 193 6.59 23.49 -6.99
CA ASP A 193 7.86 24.05 -7.44
C ASP A 193 8.80 24.28 -6.25
N LEU A 194 8.29 24.84 -5.14
CA LEU A 194 9.04 25.03 -3.90
C LEU A 194 9.44 23.69 -3.28
N ALA A 195 8.50 22.75 -3.19
CA ALA A 195 8.80 21.40 -2.70
C ALA A 195 9.92 20.74 -3.51
N ASN A 196 9.85 20.84 -4.83
CA ASN A 196 10.81 20.20 -5.71
C ASN A 196 12.19 20.86 -5.65
N ARG A 197 12.24 22.16 -5.41
CA ARG A 197 13.48 22.94 -5.33
C ARG A 197 14.19 22.83 -3.99
N TYR A 198 13.45 22.82 -2.89
CA TYR A 198 14.02 22.98 -1.55
C TYR A 198 13.93 21.72 -0.69
N ILE A 199 12.97 20.80 -0.95
CA ILE A 199 12.82 19.57 -0.18
C ILE A 199 13.38 18.40 -0.99
N THR A 200 14.62 18.02 -0.71
CA THR A 200 15.33 16.94 -1.43
C THR A 200 15.15 15.57 -0.77
N GLU A 201 14.83 15.52 0.53
CA GLU A 201 14.75 14.30 1.31
C GLU A 201 13.44 13.54 1.13
N LYS A 202 12.37 14.24 0.74
CA LYS A 202 11.04 13.67 0.50
C LYS A 202 10.72 13.63 -0.98
N LYS A 203 9.72 12.82 -1.35
CA LYS A 203 9.24 12.63 -2.72
C LYS A 203 7.88 13.29 -2.94
N LEU A 204 7.61 13.67 -4.21
CA LEU A 204 6.27 14.05 -4.63
C LEU A 204 5.35 12.81 -4.61
N PRO A 205 4.05 12.97 -4.28
CA PRO A 205 3.37 14.23 -3.94
C PRO A 205 3.51 14.64 -2.47
N ASP A 206 4.03 13.80 -1.59
CA ASP A 206 4.04 13.96 -0.13
C ASP A 206 4.61 15.33 0.29
N LYS A 207 5.81 15.68 -0.19
CA LYS A 207 6.45 16.97 0.12
C LYS A 207 5.66 18.20 -0.34
N ALA A 208 4.86 18.08 -1.39
CA ALA A 208 4.01 19.19 -1.85
C ALA A 208 2.69 19.25 -1.05
N ILE A 209 2.19 18.10 -0.60
CA ILE A 209 1.06 18.01 0.33
C ILE A 209 1.41 18.66 1.66
N ASP A 210 2.60 18.36 2.21
CA ASP A 210 3.06 18.98 3.44
C ASP A 210 3.06 20.52 3.34
N ILE A 211 3.51 21.09 2.20
CA ILE A 211 3.52 22.55 2.01
C ILE A 211 2.09 23.13 2.00
N ILE A 212 1.14 22.51 1.32
CA ILE A 212 -0.23 23.05 1.30
C ILE A 212 -0.93 22.88 2.64
N ASP A 213 -0.60 21.84 3.40
CA ASP A 213 -1.14 21.61 4.74
C ASP A 213 -0.56 22.60 5.77
N GLU A 214 0.74 22.89 5.70
CA GLU A 214 1.42 23.85 6.58
C GLU A 214 1.02 25.31 6.26
N ALA A 215 0.73 25.62 5.00
CA ALA A 215 0.36 26.96 4.56
C ALA A 215 -1.11 27.31 4.82
N GLY A 216 -1.93 26.33 5.14
CA GLY A 216 -3.36 26.50 5.44
C GLY A 216 -3.62 26.80 6.89
#